data_eacd23b25beb910f51c17e3f50cc73c7
#
_entry.id   eacd23b25beb910f51c17e3f50cc73c7
#
_cell.length_a   1.000
_cell.length_b   1.000
_cell.length_c   1.000
_cell.angle_alpha   90.00
_cell.angle_beta   90.00
_cell.angle_gamma   90.00
#
_symmetry.space_group_name_H-M   'P 1'
#
loop_
_entity.id
_entity.type
_entity.pdbx_description
1 polymer ?
#
loop_
_entity_poly.entity_id
_entity_poly.type
_entity_poly.pdbx_seq_one_letter_code
_entity_poly.pdbx_strand_id
1 'polypeptide(L)'
;MKISILGGGGTRTPLLLKGLLSLEEELELEELSFMDMDEQRLLLVKRVLDEIAKEGKGKLRLTYTQDIRESIREASFVICAIRVGGERLRIIDERVPLRFGVFGQETTGPGGFSMAVRTIPRVWEITNLLAEVNPKAWFINFTNPSGVVTQAILGYSSLKKVVGICDAPSSIHKVIAQFLNKKEEEVFTDYFGLNHFGWIKGVYVDGEDVLPSILELIKDLPDFERITRFPGEFSALIKMLPNPYLYYYYFKEEATKDLLRAERTRGEIVEEMNAKLFHSLREGSNPLSIYLDYIKEREASFMPGRLKGIALAEGEGYIDVALKVIKGLAKGDAEVAIVNTRNLTAISGLEEDDVVEVPTLFRKDFLRPLSAGKIPAESLAMLKQLKEYERLLIEGVATSSYSTLLHALTLNPWVPSYHIAKKILDAFIEEEQEYFPHPG
;
A
#
# COMPACT_ATOMS: atom_id res chain seq x y z
N MET A 1 -24.27 -6.48 7.94
CA MET A 1 -23.47 -5.55 7.08
C MET A 1 -22.81 -6.34 5.96
N LYS A 2 -22.72 -5.78 4.71
CA LYS A 2 -21.99 -6.37 3.57
C LYS A 2 -20.67 -5.64 3.32
N ILE A 3 -19.59 -6.39 3.02
CA ILE A 3 -18.31 -5.86 2.54
C ILE A 3 -17.99 -6.52 1.19
N SER A 4 -17.62 -5.71 0.20
CA SER A 4 -17.15 -6.16 -1.11
C SER A 4 -15.63 -6.11 -1.19
N ILE A 5 -14.99 -7.18 -1.69
CA ILE A 5 -13.55 -7.27 -1.88
C ILE A 5 -13.28 -7.43 -3.39
N LEU A 6 -12.78 -6.37 -4.02
CA LEU A 6 -12.35 -6.35 -5.41
C LEU A 6 -10.89 -6.80 -5.49
N GLY A 7 -10.61 -7.80 -6.30
CA GLY A 7 -9.34 -8.55 -6.30
C GLY A 7 -9.41 -9.76 -5.37
N GLY A 8 -10.60 -10.37 -5.25
CA GLY A 8 -10.90 -11.50 -4.36
C GLY A 8 -10.07 -12.77 -4.62
N GLY A 9 -9.53 -12.94 -5.84
CA GLY A 9 -8.57 -13.98 -6.19
C GLY A 9 -7.12 -13.70 -5.77
N GLY A 10 -6.89 -12.62 -5.03
CA GLY A 10 -5.56 -12.24 -4.55
C GLY A 10 -5.02 -13.16 -3.45
N THR A 11 -3.70 -13.36 -3.43
CA THR A 11 -3.05 -14.24 -2.44
C THR A 11 -3.09 -13.70 -0.99
N ARG A 12 -3.48 -12.44 -0.77
CA ARG A 12 -3.66 -11.84 0.56
C ARG A 12 -5.12 -11.88 1.05
N THR A 13 -6.06 -12.20 0.17
CA THR A 13 -7.49 -12.26 0.49
C THR A 13 -7.81 -13.21 1.65
N PRO A 14 -7.16 -14.41 1.78
CA PRO A 14 -7.41 -15.29 2.92
C PRO A 14 -7.02 -14.66 4.27
N LEU A 15 -5.94 -13.88 4.33
CA LEU A 15 -5.54 -13.17 5.55
C LEU A 15 -6.57 -12.08 5.90
N LEU A 16 -7.07 -11.36 4.89
CA LEU A 16 -8.12 -10.35 5.10
C LEU A 16 -9.40 -10.97 5.64
N LEU A 17 -9.82 -12.12 5.09
CA LEU A 17 -10.97 -12.87 5.63
C LEU A 17 -10.76 -13.23 7.09
N LYS A 18 -9.59 -13.77 7.45
CA LYS A 18 -9.27 -14.13 8.84
C LYS A 18 -9.38 -12.93 9.78
N GLY A 19 -8.88 -11.76 9.36
CA GLY A 19 -9.03 -10.52 10.12
C GLY A 19 -10.50 -10.09 10.25
N LEU A 20 -11.28 -10.12 9.17
CA LEU A 20 -12.70 -9.75 9.20
C LEU A 20 -13.54 -10.68 10.07
N LEU A 21 -13.22 -11.97 10.12
CA LEU A 21 -13.88 -12.94 11.01
C LEU A 21 -13.70 -12.59 12.50
N SER A 22 -12.56 -12.00 12.89
CA SER A 22 -12.36 -11.56 14.28
C SER A 22 -13.31 -10.44 14.70
N LEU A 23 -13.86 -9.69 13.74
CA LEU A 23 -14.82 -8.62 13.93
C LEU A 23 -16.26 -8.99 13.51
N GLU A 24 -16.53 -10.27 13.16
CA GLU A 24 -17.83 -10.72 12.63
C GLU A 24 -19.01 -10.26 13.47
N GLU A 25 -18.98 -10.50 14.79
CA GLU A 25 -20.06 -10.09 15.71
C GLU A 25 -20.07 -8.58 15.94
N GLU A 26 -18.90 -7.99 16.18
CA GLU A 26 -18.77 -6.57 16.47
C GLU A 26 -19.32 -5.72 15.33
N LEU A 27 -19.03 -6.10 14.10
CA LEU A 27 -19.49 -5.39 12.89
C LEU A 27 -20.84 -5.88 12.37
N GLU A 28 -21.44 -6.91 12.97
CA GLU A 28 -22.65 -7.54 12.48
C GLU A 28 -22.52 -7.91 10.99
N LEU A 29 -21.42 -8.60 10.65
CA LEU A 29 -21.14 -9.01 9.28
C LEU A 29 -22.15 -10.08 8.81
N GLU A 30 -22.80 -9.83 7.68
CA GLU A 30 -23.77 -10.71 7.07
C GLU A 30 -23.27 -11.32 5.77
N GLU A 31 -22.46 -10.53 5.01
CA GLU A 31 -21.95 -10.96 3.72
C GLU A 31 -20.57 -10.39 3.44
N LEU A 32 -19.66 -11.26 2.93
CA LEU A 32 -18.44 -10.88 2.26
C LEU A 32 -18.53 -11.32 0.80
N SER A 33 -18.45 -10.35 -0.12
CA SER A 33 -18.50 -10.60 -1.56
C SER A 33 -17.10 -10.49 -2.15
N PHE A 34 -16.57 -11.60 -2.65
CA PHE A 34 -15.28 -11.68 -3.31
C PHE A 34 -15.45 -11.61 -4.83
N MET A 35 -14.97 -10.52 -5.41
CA MET A 35 -15.04 -10.28 -6.85
C MET A 35 -13.64 -10.34 -7.47
N ASP A 36 -13.48 -11.09 -8.54
CA ASP A 36 -12.27 -11.08 -9.36
C ASP A 36 -12.61 -11.31 -10.83
N MET A 37 -11.87 -10.70 -11.73
CA MET A 37 -12.03 -10.92 -13.17
C MET A 37 -11.44 -12.27 -13.61
N ASP A 38 -10.45 -12.79 -12.88
CA ASP A 38 -9.86 -14.10 -13.09
C ASP A 38 -10.64 -15.16 -12.28
N GLU A 39 -11.60 -15.79 -12.94
CA GLU A 39 -12.44 -16.83 -12.35
C GLU A 39 -11.61 -18.02 -11.81
N GLN A 40 -10.56 -18.42 -12.51
CA GLN A 40 -9.76 -19.56 -12.10
C GLN A 40 -9.01 -19.25 -10.79
N ARG A 41 -8.40 -18.07 -10.70
CA ARG A 41 -7.77 -17.62 -9.45
C ARG A 41 -8.79 -17.52 -8.32
N LEU A 42 -9.94 -16.90 -8.58
CA LEU A 42 -11.01 -16.75 -7.61
C LEU A 42 -11.45 -18.11 -7.05
N LEU A 43 -11.67 -19.11 -7.91
CA LEU A 43 -12.07 -20.46 -7.52
C LEU A 43 -10.98 -21.21 -6.72
N LEU A 44 -9.70 -20.99 -7.04
CA LEU A 44 -8.60 -21.59 -6.27
C LEU A 44 -8.48 -20.94 -4.88
N VAL A 45 -8.56 -19.62 -4.80
CA VAL A 45 -8.54 -18.89 -3.51
C VAL A 45 -9.79 -19.20 -2.69
N LYS A 46 -10.97 -19.34 -3.33
CA LYS A 46 -12.21 -19.76 -2.68
C LYS A 46 -12.02 -21.02 -1.84
N ARG A 47 -11.26 -22.02 -2.31
CA ARG A 47 -11.00 -23.25 -1.54
C ARG A 47 -10.34 -22.97 -0.20
N VAL A 48 -9.45 -21.97 -0.14
CA VAL A 48 -8.79 -21.54 1.11
C VAL A 48 -9.76 -20.73 1.98
N LEU A 49 -10.53 -19.83 1.36
CA LEU A 49 -11.52 -18.99 2.05
C LEU A 49 -12.60 -19.84 2.71
N ASP A 50 -13.10 -20.87 2.02
CA ASP A 50 -14.12 -21.78 2.58
C ASP A 50 -13.59 -22.58 3.80
N GLU A 51 -12.28 -22.90 3.83
CA GLU A 51 -11.68 -23.53 5.02
C GLU A 51 -11.56 -22.55 6.19
N ILE A 52 -11.08 -21.34 5.93
CA ILE A 52 -10.97 -20.29 6.96
C ILE A 52 -12.35 -19.92 7.52
N ALA A 53 -13.37 -19.85 6.66
CA ALA A 53 -14.72 -19.52 7.08
C ALA A 53 -15.33 -20.49 8.11
N LYS A 54 -14.83 -21.73 8.18
CA LYS A 54 -15.25 -22.70 9.22
C LYS A 54 -14.84 -22.28 10.63
N GLU A 55 -13.85 -21.38 10.76
CA GLU A 55 -13.45 -20.78 12.05
C GLU A 55 -14.44 -19.72 12.53
N GLY A 56 -15.28 -19.19 11.63
CA GLY A 56 -16.33 -18.21 11.95
C GLY A 56 -17.52 -18.85 12.68
N LYS A 57 -18.47 -18.01 13.08
CA LYS A 57 -19.66 -18.44 13.82
C LYS A 57 -20.80 -18.98 12.95
N GLY A 58 -20.53 -19.17 11.64
CA GLY A 58 -21.42 -19.86 10.70
C GLY A 58 -22.61 -19.04 10.18
N LYS A 59 -22.68 -17.75 10.50
CA LYS A 59 -23.75 -16.85 10.02
C LYS A 59 -23.34 -16.02 8.81
N LEU A 60 -22.04 -15.83 8.62
CA LEU A 60 -21.47 -15.02 7.55
C LEU A 60 -21.59 -15.72 6.21
N ARG A 61 -22.22 -15.07 5.25
CA ARG A 61 -22.36 -15.56 3.87
C ARG A 61 -21.14 -15.09 3.05
N LEU A 62 -20.45 -16.04 2.39
CA LEU A 62 -19.42 -15.74 1.40
C LEU A 62 -20.02 -15.88 -0.01
N THR A 63 -19.89 -14.86 -0.82
CA THR A 63 -20.29 -14.85 -2.24
C THR A 63 -19.08 -14.61 -3.13
N TYR A 64 -19.11 -15.22 -4.33
CA TYR A 64 -18.01 -15.19 -5.29
C TYR A 64 -18.57 -14.83 -6.66
N THR A 65 -18.04 -13.79 -7.30
CA THR A 65 -18.58 -13.29 -8.55
C THR A 65 -17.54 -12.65 -9.44
N GLN A 66 -17.75 -12.63 -10.74
CA GLN A 66 -17.01 -11.82 -11.71
C GLN A 66 -17.72 -10.48 -12.00
N ASP A 67 -18.97 -10.33 -11.54
CA ASP A 67 -19.77 -9.12 -11.76
C ASP A 67 -19.51 -8.11 -10.63
N ILE A 68 -18.81 -7.04 -11.00
CA ILE A 68 -18.50 -5.94 -10.08
C ILE A 68 -19.74 -5.22 -9.57
N ARG A 69 -20.79 -5.07 -10.40
CA ARG A 69 -22.06 -4.41 -10.01
C ARG A 69 -22.78 -5.22 -8.92
N GLU A 70 -22.80 -6.54 -9.07
CA GLU A 70 -23.36 -7.44 -8.08
C GLU A 70 -22.57 -7.35 -6.76
N SER A 71 -21.26 -7.36 -6.83
CA SER A 71 -20.39 -7.33 -5.65
C SER A 71 -20.57 -6.04 -4.84
N ILE A 72 -20.54 -4.86 -5.49
CA ILE A 72 -20.58 -3.55 -4.80
C ILE A 72 -21.97 -3.11 -4.38
N ARG A 73 -23.04 -3.72 -4.92
CA ARG A 73 -24.42 -3.39 -4.57
C ARG A 73 -24.65 -3.64 -3.08
N GLU A 74 -25.22 -2.66 -2.38
CA GLU A 74 -25.55 -2.72 -0.95
C GLU A 74 -24.35 -2.93 -0.01
N ALA A 75 -23.12 -2.90 -0.51
CA ALA A 75 -21.93 -2.97 0.32
C ALA A 75 -21.78 -1.70 1.16
N SER A 76 -21.52 -1.83 2.47
CA SER A 76 -21.14 -0.71 3.33
C SER A 76 -19.72 -0.26 3.06
N PHE A 77 -18.84 -1.22 2.73
CA PHE A 77 -17.44 -1.01 2.40
C PHE A 77 -17.06 -1.77 1.13
N VAL A 78 -16.27 -1.14 0.29
CA VAL A 78 -15.65 -1.74 -0.89
C VAL A 78 -14.13 -1.65 -0.71
N ILE A 79 -13.50 -2.79 -0.53
CA ILE A 79 -12.04 -2.92 -0.43
C ILE A 79 -11.52 -3.23 -1.84
N CYS A 80 -10.63 -2.39 -2.36
CA CYS A 80 -10.03 -2.58 -3.68
C CYS A 80 -8.56 -2.94 -3.56
N ALA A 81 -8.21 -4.17 -3.95
CA ALA A 81 -6.86 -4.73 -3.88
C ALA A 81 -6.48 -5.39 -5.22
N ILE A 82 -6.64 -4.65 -6.32
CA ILE A 82 -6.36 -5.12 -7.67
C ILE A 82 -4.90 -4.87 -8.09
N ARG A 83 -4.42 -5.65 -9.05
CA ARG A 83 -3.16 -5.42 -9.75
C ARG A 83 -3.39 -5.51 -11.25
N VAL A 84 -3.44 -4.35 -11.90
CA VAL A 84 -3.58 -4.27 -13.36
C VAL A 84 -2.30 -4.79 -14.02
N GLY A 85 -2.45 -5.74 -14.96
CA GLY A 85 -1.33 -6.39 -15.64
C GLY A 85 -0.67 -7.54 -14.87
N GLY A 86 -1.11 -7.82 -13.63
CA GLY A 86 -0.64 -8.94 -12.83
C GLY A 86 0.85 -8.90 -12.50
N GLU A 87 1.42 -10.07 -12.26
CA GLU A 87 2.84 -10.23 -11.94
C GLU A 87 3.76 -9.93 -13.14
N ARG A 88 3.30 -10.20 -14.36
CA ARG A 88 4.07 -9.93 -15.60
C ARG A 88 4.45 -8.47 -15.73
N LEU A 89 3.49 -7.55 -15.58
CA LEU A 89 3.79 -6.11 -15.70
C LEU A 89 4.55 -5.58 -14.48
N ARG A 90 4.37 -6.17 -13.31
CA ARG A 90 5.24 -5.89 -12.16
C ARG A 90 6.71 -6.15 -12.47
N ILE A 91 7.03 -7.25 -13.15
CA ILE A 91 8.41 -7.56 -13.53
C ILE A 91 8.95 -6.51 -14.50
N ILE A 92 8.11 -6.01 -15.42
CA ILE A 92 8.48 -4.91 -16.32
C ILE A 92 8.73 -3.63 -15.52
N ASP A 93 7.89 -3.27 -14.55
CA ASP A 93 8.08 -2.13 -13.64
C ASP A 93 9.44 -2.16 -12.94
N GLU A 94 9.87 -3.36 -12.53
CA GLU A 94 11.15 -3.55 -11.86
C GLU A 94 12.34 -3.59 -12.84
N ARG A 95 12.20 -4.21 -14.01
CA ARG A 95 13.29 -4.43 -14.97
C ARG A 95 13.60 -3.22 -15.85
N VAL A 96 12.58 -2.49 -16.30
CA VAL A 96 12.78 -1.35 -17.23
C VAL A 96 13.69 -0.27 -16.63
N PRO A 97 13.46 0.25 -15.41
CA PRO A 97 14.35 1.26 -14.84
C PRO A 97 15.79 0.77 -14.68
N LEU A 98 16.01 -0.50 -14.32
CA LEU A 98 17.33 -1.09 -14.14
C LEU A 98 18.15 -1.09 -15.44
N ARG A 99 17.52 -1.19 -16.63
CA ARG A 99 18.22 -1.08 -17.94
C ARG A 99 18.93 0.27 -18.10
N PHE A 100 18.48 1.29 -17.38
CA PHE A 100 19.00 2.67 -17.45
C PHE A 100 19.72 3.11 -16.18
N GLY A 101 20.08 2.16 -15.31
CA GLY A 101 20.81 2.45 -14.07
C GLY A 101 20.00 3.18 -13.01
N VAL A 102 18.66 3.07 -13.07
CA VAL A 102 17.73 3.56 -12.05
C VAL A 102 17.14 2.36 -11.32
N PHE A 103 16.97 2.46 -10.00
CA PHE A 103 16.40 1.32 -9.26
C PHE A 103 15.00 0.96 -9.75
N GLY A 104 14.70 -0.33 -9.78
CA GLY A 104 13.41 -0.88 -10.16
C GLY A 104 12.65 -1.42 -8.94
N GLN A 105 11.58 -0.73 -8.59
CA GLN A 105 10.68 -1.10 -7.49
C GLN A 105 9.23 -0.84 -7.91
N GLU A 106 8.33 -1.76 -7.59
CA GLU A 106 6.97 -1.80 -8.14
C GLU A 106 6.06 -0.61 -7.79
N THR A 107 6.34 0.10 -6.68
CA THR A 107 5.44 1.16 -6.17
C THR A 107 6.12 2.50 -5.99
N THR A 108 7.43 2.56 -6.11
CA THR A 108 8.24 3.77 -5.89
C THR A 108 9.11 4.06 -7.12
N GLY A 109 9.33 5.34 -7.42
CA GLY A 109 10.12 5.75 -8.58
C GLY A 109 9.47 5.40 -9.92
N PRO A 110 10.26 5.11 -10.97
CA PRO A 110 9.73 4.84 -12.32
C PRO A 110 8.84 3.60 -12.41
N GLY A 111 9.07 2.57 -11.61
CA GLY A 111 8.18 1.40 -11.58
C GLY A 111 6.80 1.75 -11.02
N GLY A 112 6.76 2.54 -9.93
CA GLY A 112 5.50 3.07 -9.40
C GLY A 112 4.79 4.01 -10.38
N PHE A 113 5.55 4.76 -11.19
CA PHE A 113 5.01 5.57 -12.28
C PHE A 113 4.27 4.69 -13.31
N SER A 114 4.90 3.65 -13.84
CA SER A 114 4.28 2.74 -14.80
C SER A 114 3.05 2.06 -14.23
N MET A 115 3.16 1.52 -13.00
CA MET A 115 2.03 0.92 -12.31
C MET A 115 0.86 1.89 -12.16
N ALA A 116 1.10 3.16 -11.84
CA ALA A 116 0.06 4.18 -11.71
C ALA A 116 -0.63 4.47 -13.05
N VAL A 117 0.13 4.63 -14.14
CA VAL A 117 -0.41 4.94 -15.48
C VAL A 117 -1.49 3.92 -15.87
N ARG A 118 -1.25 2.62 -15.68
CA ARG A 118 -2.22 1.59 -16.06
C ARG A 118 -3.32 1.34 -15.01
N THR A 119 -3.05 1.67 -13.74
CA THR A 119 -3.97 1.39 -12.63
C THR A 119 -5.04 2.46 -12.48
N ILE A 120 -4.67 3.74 -12.64
CA ILE A 120 -5.57 4.88 -12.43
C ILE A 120 -6.84 4.81 -13.31
N PRO A 121 -6.77 4.57 -14.63
CA PRO A 121 -7.97 4.48 -15.47
C PRO A 121 -8.92 3.38 -14.99
N ARG A 122 -8.39 2.24 -14.60
CA ARG A 122 -9.20 1.11 -14.12
C ARG A 122 -9.88 1.41 -12.80
N VAL A 123 -9.21 2.09 -11.89
CA VAL A 123 -9.79 2.47 -10.61
C VAL A 123 -10.82 3.58 -10.77
N TRP A 124 -10.66 4.48 -11.74
CA TRP A 124 -11.70 5.46 -12.10
C TRP A 124 -12.97 4.80 -12.61
N GLU A 125 -12.88 3.79 -13.48
CA GLU A 125 -14.04 3.01 -13.93
C GLU A 125 -14.78 2.40 -12.73
N ILE A 126 -14.03 1.78 -11.81
CA ILE A 126 -14.58 1.15 -10.60
C ILE A 126 -15.27 2.18 -9.69
N THR A 127 -14.62 3.31 -9.42
CA THR A 127 -15.14 4.33 -8.49
C THR A 127 -16.30 5.13 -9.09
N ASN A 128 -16.31 5.36 -10.40
CA ASN A 128 -17.47 5.95 -11.09
C ASN A 128 -18.65 5.01 -11.06
N LEU A 129 -18.42 3.71 -11.30
CA LEU A 129 -19.46 2.69 -11.17
C LEU A 129 -20.00 2.61 -9.75
N LEU A 130 -19.12 2.65 -8.74
CA LEU A 130 -19.53 2.66 -7.33
C LEU A 130 -20.37 3.91 -7.00
N ALA A 131 -19.97 5.08 -7.49
CA ALA A 131 -20.72 6.31 -7.29
C ALA A 131 -22.11 6.27 -7.93
N GLU A 132 -22.29 5.56 -9.06
CA GLU A 132 -23.57 5.33 -9.72
C GLU A 132 -24.45 4.33 -8.93
N VAL A 133 -23.86 3.18 -8.56
CA VAL A 133 -24.60 2.03 -8.01
C VAL A 133 -24.84 2.14 -6.51
N ASN A 134 -23.82 2.64 -5.78
CA ASN A 134 -23.84 2.68 -4.32
C ASN A 134 -22.99 3.84 -3.76
N PRO A 135 -23.41 5.10 -3.92
CA PRO A 135 -22.63 6.28 -3.50
C PRO A 135 -22.42 6.42 -1.99
N LYS A 136 -23.12 5.60 -1.20
CA LYS A 136 -23.01 5.63 0.28
C LYS A 136 -21.88 4.78 0.82
N ALA A 137 -21.36 3.84 0.03
CA ALA A 137 -20.29 2.96 0.44
C ALA A 137 -18.96 3.72 0.68
N TRP A 138 -18.19 3.25 1.63
CA TRP A 138 -16.81 3.64 1.76
C TRP A 138 -15.92 2.82 0.82
N PHE A 139 -15.04 3.48 0.08
CA PHE A 139 -14.03 2.85 -0.76
C PHE A 139 -12.68 2.86 -0.05
N ILE A 140 -12.18 1.68 0.28
CA ILE A 140 -10.87 1.49 0.92
C ILE A 140 -9.90 1.02 -0.15
N ASN A 141 -8.98 1.90 -0.53
CA ASN A 141 -8.00 1.62 -1.57
C ASN A 141 -6.76 0.93 -1.00
N PHE A 142 -6.56 -0.34 -1.35
CA PHE A 142 -5.32 -1.10 -1.15
C PHE A 142 -4.45 -1.14 -2.40
N THR A 143 -4.99 -0.67 -3.54
CA THR A 143 -4.33 -0.76 -4.83
C THR A 143 -3.18 0.22 -4.89
N ASN A 144 -2.00 -0.27 -5.21
CA ASN A 144 -0.78 0.52 -5.30
C ASN A 144 -0.62 1.23 -6.67
N PRO A 145 0.15 2.32 -6.71
CA PRO A 145 0.70 3.11 -5.58
C PRO A 145 -0.41 3.81 -4.80
N SER A 146 -0.60 3.43 -3.53
CA SER A 146 -1.83 3.77 -2.79
C SER A 146 -2.07 5.28 -2.69
N GLY A 147 -1.06 6.09 -2.44
CA GLY A 147 -1.18 7.55 -2.36
C GLY A 147 -1.63 8.18 -3.67
N VAL A 148 -0.93 7.85 -4.78
CA VAL A 148 -1.23 8.36 -6.13
C VAL A 148 -2.62 7.94 -6.59
N VAL A 149 -2.97 6.65 -6.42
CA VAL A 149 -4.29 6.13 -6.80
C VAL A 149 -5.40 6.79 -5.99
N THR A 150 -5.20 6.97 -4.68
CA THR A 150 -6.18 7.66 -3.81
C THR A 150 -6.33 9.14 -4.21
N GLN A 151 -5.23 9.83 -4.55
CA GLN A 151 -5.23 11.20 -5.08
C GLN A 151 -6.03 11.27 -6.39
N ALA A 152 -5.79 10.34 -7.30
CA ALA A 152 -6.50 10.28 -8.58
C ALA A 152 -8.01 10.05 -8.40
N ILE A 153 -8.42 9.18 -7.47
CA ILE A 153 -9.83 8.96 -7.16
C ILE A 153 -10.46 10.24 -6.62
N LEU A 154 -9.87 10.85 -5.60
CA LEU A 154 -10.41 12.02 -4.92
C LEU A 154 -10.45 13.27 -5.81
N GLY A 155 -9.53 13.38 -6.78
CA GLY A 155 -9.47 14.49 -7.73
C GLY A 155 -10.39 14.35 -8.94
N TYR A 156 -10.59 13.14 -9.44
CA TYR A 156 -11.23 12.91 -10.74
C TYR A 156 -12.49 12.03 -10.71
N SER A 157 -12.86 11.44 -9.57
CA SER A 157 -14.14 10.74 -9.43
C SER A 157 -15.14 11.53 -8.60
N SER A 158 -16.42 11.22 -8.75
CA SER A 158 -17.48 11.81 -7.93
C SER A 158 -17.58 11.21 -6.52
N LEU A 159 -16.87 10.11 -6.26
CA LEU A 159 -16.89 9.43 -4.98
C LEU A 159 -16.15 10.25 -3.90
N LYS A 160 -16.79 10.45 -2.75
CA LYS A 160 -16.23 11.27 -1.66
C LYS A 160 -15.75 10.46 -0.46
N LYS A 161 -16.33 9.28 -0.24
CA LYS A 161 -16.00 8.38 0.86
C LYS A 161 -14.87 7.46 0.44
N VAL A 162 -13.64 7.96 0.46
CA VAL A 162 -12.44 7.27 -0.01
C VAL A 162 -11.32 7.41 1.02
N VAL A 163 -10.63 6.31 1.29
CA VAL A 163 -9.38 6.28 2.07
C VAL A 163 -8.42 5.27 1.46
N GLY A 164 -7.15 5.63 1.36
CA GLY A 164 -6.09 4.73 0.92
C GLY A 164 -5.33 4.19 2.12
N ILE A 165 -4.93 2.92 2.08
CA ILE A 165 -4.18 2.30 3.17
C ILE A 165 -2.90 1.63 2.67
N CYS A 166 -1.91 1.59 3.56
CA CYS A 166 -0.61 0.96 3.37
C CYS A 166 -0.17 0.30 4.68
N ASP A 167 0.59 -0.79 4.57
CA ASP A 167 1.10 -1.52 5.73
C ASP A 167 2.39 -0.93 6.31
N ALA A 168 3.16 -0.16 5.54
CA ALA A 168 4.46 0.31 5.96
C ALA A 168 4.44 1.13 7.27
N PRO A 169 3.56 2.14 7.44
CA PRO A 169 3.52 2.90 8.69
C PRO A 169 3.07 2.07 9.90
N SER A 170 2.09 1.18 9.74
CA SER A 170 1.62 0.31 10.84
C SER A 170 2.68 -0.71 11.23
N SER A 171 3.42 -1.22 10.26
CA SER A 171 4.53 -2.14 10.50
C SER A 171 5.65 -1.48 11.31
N ILE A 172 6.02 -0.23 11.02
CA ILE A 172 7.01 0.51 11.82
C ILE A 172 6.48 0.76 13.23
N HIS A 173 5.22 1.17 13.35
CA HIS A 173 4.56 1.38 14.64
C HIS A 173 4.65 0.12 15.52
N LYS A 174 4.31 -1.04 14.97
CA LYS A 174 4.40 -2.34 15.65
C LYS A 174 5.83 -2.65 16.11
N VAL A 175 6.84 -2.40 15.24
CA VAL A 175 8.25 -2.57 15.60
C VAL A 175 8.66 -1.67 16.77
N ILE A 176 8.24 -0.41 16.76
CA ILE A 176 8.53 0.54 17.82
C ILE A 176 7.89 0.09 19.14
N ALA A 177 6.62 -0.34 19.13
CA ALA A 177 5.94 -0.85 20.30
C ALA A 177 6.67 -2.08 20.89
N GLN A 178 7.06 -3.03 20.04
CA GLN A 178 7.86 -4.20 20.42
C GLN A 178 9.23 -3.81 20.99
N PHE A 179 9.93 -2.87 20.36
CA PHE A 179 11.21 -2.36 20.83
C PHE A 179 11.11 -1.74 22.22
N LEU A 180 10.01 -1.04 22.49
CA LEU A 180 9.71 -0.44 23.80
C LEU A 180 9.12 -1.42 24.81
N ASN A 181 8.88 -2.68 24.42
CA ASN A 181 8.17 -3.69 25.22
C ASN A 181 6.79 -3.17 25.70
N LYS A 182 6.06 -2.53 24.80
CA LYS A 182 4.72 -1.97 25.01
C LYS A 182 3.72 -2.63 24.06
N LYS A 183 2.42 -2.52 24.38
CA LYS A 183 1.35 -2.82 23.44
C LYS A 183 1.22 -1.69 22.42
N GLU A 184 0.72 -2.00 21.22
CA GLU A 184 0.53 -0.99 20.15
C GLU A 184 -0.38 0.16 20.59
N GLU A 185 -1.41 -0.13 21.41
CA GLU A 185 -2.35 0.88 21.91
C GLU A 185 -1.73 1.83 22.95
N GLU A 186 -0.60 1.46 23.55
CA GLU A 186 0.12 2.29 24.54
C GLU A 186 1.10 3.26 23.87
N VAL A 187 1.29 3.16 22.55
CA VAL A 187 2.25 3.95 21.78
C VAL A 187 1.51 4.80 20.75
N PHE A 188 1.84 6.07 20.65
CA PHE A 188 1.42 6.91 19.54
C PHE A 188 2.64 7.34 18.72
N THR A 189 2.61 7.12 17.41
CA THR A 189 3.63 7.54 16.46
C THR A 189 3.17 8.76 15.68
N ASP A 190 3.86 9.89 15.85
CA ASP A 190 3.61 11.13 15.12
C ASP A 190 4.27 11.05 13.75
N TYR A 191 3.54 10.45 12.80
CA TYR A 191 3.97 10.21 11.44
C TYR A 191 3.46 11.29 10.50
N PHE A 192 4.26 11.66 9.50
CA PHE A 192 3.85 12.55 8.42
C PHE A 192 4.54 12.19 7.11
N GLY A 193 3.86 12.42 5.99
CA GLY A 193 4.46 12.23 4.68
C GLY A 193 3.46 11.95 3.57
N LEU A 194 3.97 11.33 2.51
CA LEU A 194 3.21 10.72 1.43
C LEU A 194 3.39 9.20 1.48
N ASN A 195 2.58 8.48 0.74
CA ASN A 195 2.71 7.02 0.69
C ASN A 195 4.12 6.59 0.29
N HIS A 196 4.76 5.73 1.08
CA HIS A 196 6.15 5.30 0.92
C HIS A 196 7.19 6.42 1.04
N PHE A 197 6.81 7.60 1.49
CA PHE A 197 7.70 8.75 1.57
C PHE A 197 7.35 9.61 2.81
N GLY A 198 7.62 9.08 3.99
CA GLY A 198 7.25 9.70 5.24
C GLY A 198 8.21 9.40 6.40
N TRP A 199 8.00 10.07 7.51
CA TRP A 199 8.84 10.01 8.71
C TRP A 199 8.03 9.99 9.98
N ILE A 200 8.54 9.34 11.02
CA ILE A 200 8.09 9.48 12.40
C ILE A 200 8.98 10.52 13.08
N LYS A 201 8.38 11.62 13.50
CA LYS A 201 9.06 12.74 14.17
C LYS A 201 8.81 12.81 15.68
N GLY A 202 7.97 11.92 16.22
CA GLY A 202 7.69 11.77 17.64
C GLY A 202 7.16 10.38 17.94
N VAL A 203 7.49 9.85 19.10
CA VAL A 203 6.98 8.58 19.65
C VAL A 203 6.54 8.84 21.08
N TYR A 204 5.24 8.72 21.35
CA TYR A 204 4.67 9.08 22.63
C TYR A 204 4.24 7.84 23.40
N VAL A 205 4.68 7.75 24.66
CA VAL A 205 4.27 6.74 25.64
C VAL A 205 3.93 7.47 26.93
N ASP A 206 2.75 7.21 27.48
CA ASP A 206 2.25 7.87 28.69
C ASP A 206 2.29 9.42 28.64
N GLY A 207 2.16 9.98 27.42
CA GLY A 207 2.17 11.43 27.14
C GLY A 207 3.56 12.06 26.96
N GLU A 208 4.64 11.29 27.11
CA GLU A 208 6.02 11.75 26.93
C GLU A 208 6.58 11.34 25.55
N ASP A 209 7.32 12.25 24.89
CA ASP A 209 8.04 11.94 23.65
C ASP A 209 9.33 11.18 23.97
N VAL A 210 9.35 9.89 23.68
CA VAL A 210 10.49 9.00 23.90
C VAL A 210 11.38 8.83 22.65
N LEU A 211 11.03 9.47 21.52
CA LEU A 211 11.84 9.38 20.29
C LEU A 211 13.29 9.80 20.49
N PRO A 212 13.63 10.89 21.22
CA PRO A 212 15.03 11.25 21.45
C PRO A 212 15.85 10.13 22.13
N SER A 213 15.24 9.43 23.09
CA SER A 213 15.87 8.30 23.78
C SER A 213 16.03 7.08 22.84
N ILE A 214 15.03 6.81 21.99
CA ILE A 214 15.12 5.76 20.98
C ILE A 214 16.30 6.05 20.04
N LEU A 215 16.38 7.28 19.51
CA LEU A 215 17.43 7.67 18.57
C LEU A 215 18.84 7.55 19.17
N GLU A 216 18.99 7.80 20.45
CA GLU A 216 20.27 7.61 21.14
C GLU A 216 20.63 6.13 21.26
N LEU A 217 19.66 5.28 21.63
CA LEU A 217 19.87 3.84 21.81
C LEU A 217 20.19 3.12 20.49
N ILE A 218 19.54 3.50 19.39
CA ILE A 218 19.69 2.78 18.11
C ILE A 218 20.99 3.08 17.39
N LYS A 219 21.73 4.14 17.75
CA LYS A 219 23.03 4.48 17.12
C LYS A 219 23.98 3.30 17.12
N ASP A 220 24.00 2.55 18.23
CA ASP A 220 24.95 1.47 18.47
C ASP A 220 24.30 0.07 18.32
N LEU A 221 23.09 -0.01 17.72
CA LEU A 221 22.36 -1.25 17.52
C LEU A 221 22.40 -1.71 16.05
N PRO A 222 23.37 -2.59 15.64
CA PRO A 222 23.45 -3.10 14.26
C PRO A 222 22.17 -3.79 13.78
N ASP A 223 21.42 -4.38 14.71
CA ASP A 223 20.18 -5.09 14.41
C ASP A 223 19.05 -4.14 14.02
N PHE A 224 19.09 -2.87 14.43
CA PHE A 224 18.12 -1.86 14.03
C PHE A 224 18.18 -1.57 12.52
N GLU A 225 19.38 -1.51 11.93
CA GLU A 225 19.57 -1.38 10.49
C GLU A 225 18.92 -2.53 9.70
N ARG A 226 19.01 -3.75 10.22
CA ARG A 226 18.37 -4.92 9.59
C ARG A 226 16.84 -4.82 9.55
N ILE A 227 16.26 -4.09 10.50
CA ILE A 227 14.80 -3.92 10.62
C ILE A 227 14.32 -2.76 9.76
N THR A 228 15.00 -1.61 9.86
CA THR A 228 14.57 -0.34 9.27
C THR A 228 15.21 -0.06 7.92
N ARG A 229 16.27 -0.75 7.55
CA ARG A 229 17.19 -0.50 6.42
C ARG A 229 18.06 0.75 6.58
N PHE A 230 18.03 1.43 7.72
CA PHE A 230 18.81 2.63 7.96
C PHE A 230 19.81 2.41 9.10
N PRO A 231 21.06 2.86 8.95
CA PRO A 231 21.96 2.96 10.08
C PRO A 231 21.35 3.80 11.20
N GLY A 232 21.51 3.39 12.45
CA GLY A 232 20.97 4.14 13.58
C GLY A 232 21.51 5.57 13.64
N GLU A 233 22.78 5.78 13.28
CA GLU A 233 23.42 7.10 13.16
C GLU A 233 22.71 8.01 12.14
N PHE A 234 22.18 7.44 11.04
CA PHE A 234 21.44 8.22 10.05
C PHE A 234 20.11 8.72 10.62
N SER A 235 19.35 7.84 11.30
CA SER A 235 18.10 8.23 11.95
C SER A 235 18.34 9.30 13.03
N ALA A 236 19.43 9.17 13.79
CA ALA A 236 19.82 10.17 14.79
C ALA A 236 20.26 11.50 14.14
N LEU A 237 20.92 11.46 12.98
CA LEU A 237 21.30 12.66 12.20
C LEU A 237 20.09 13.47 11.77
N ILE A 238 19.07 12.80 11.20
CA ILE A 238 17.85 13.46 10.74
C ILE A 238 16.81 13.69 11.86
N LYS A 239 17.09 13.17 13.07
CA LYS A 239 16.24 13.24 14.28
C LYS A 239 14.82 12.69 14.06
N MET A 240 14.67 11.70 13.21
CA MET A 240 13.40 11.05 12.85
C MET A 240 13.65 9.59 12.48
N LEU A 241 12.60 8.78 12.52
CA LEU A 241 12.64 7.43 11.96
C LEU A 241 12.01 7.46 10.56
N PRO A 242 12.79 7.21 9.50
CA PRO A 242 12.28 7.21 8.14
C PRO A 242 11.45 5.94 7.85
N ASN A 243 10.43 6.08 6.99
CA ASN A 243 9.74 4.95 6.39
C ASN A 243 10.76 4.08 5.60
N PRO A 244 10.73 2.73 5.68
CA PRO A 244 11.68 1.85 5.00
C PRO A 244 11.83 2.09 3.50
N TYR A 245 10.80 2.59 2.83
CA TYR A 245 10.87 2.93 1.40
C TYR A 245 11.74 4.17 1.11
N LEU A 246 11.98 5.03 2.10
CA LEU A 246 12.95 6.13 1.96
C LEU A 246 14.39 5.64 1.80
N TYR A 247 14.66 4.35 2.03
CA TYR A 247 15.94 3.74 1.66
C TYR A 247 16.25 3.94 0.17
N TYR A 248 15.26 3.81 -0.69
CA TYR A 248 15.41 4.06 -2.13
C TYR A 248 15.66 5.53 -2.48
N TYR A 249 15.44 6.44 -1.56
CA TYR A 249 15.73 7.86 -1.72
C TYR A 249 17.10 8.24 -1.15
N TYR A 250 17.34 7.94 0.12
CA TYR A 250 18.59 8.33 0.80
C TYR A 250 19.79 7.47 0.42
N PHE A 251 19.56 6.21 0.05
CA PHE A 251 20.57 5.21 -0.32
C PHE A 251 20.32 4.67 -1.74
N LYS A 252 19.94 5.58 -2.66
CA LYS A 252 19.52 5.19 -4.02
C LYS A 252 20.60 4.49 -4.84
N GLU A 253 21.87 4.83 -4.62
CA GLU A 253 23.00 4.19 -5.33
C GLU A 253 23.20 2.76 -4.83
N GLU A 254 23.20 2.57 -3.52
CA GLU A 254 23.32 1.27 -2.87
C GLU A 254 22.15 0.37 -3.29
N ALA A 255 20.92 0.87 -3.17
CA ALA A 255 19.72 0.17 -3.58
C ALA A 255 19.76 -0.24 -5.07
N THR A 256 20.22 0.65 -5.94
CA THR A 256 20.34 0.35 -7.38
C THR A 256 21.41 -0.71 -7.63
N LYS A 257 22.57 -0.60 -6.99
CA LYS A 257 23.66 -1.59 -7.11
C LYS A 257 23.21 -2.97 -6.64
N ASP A 258 22.48 -3.04 -5.54
CA ASP A 258 21.99 -4.31 -4.99
C ASP A 258 20.96 -4.96 -5.94
N LEU A 259 20.04 -4.18 -6.49
CA LEU A 259 19.04 -4.67 -7.46
C LEU A 259 19.69 -5.11 -8.78
N LEU A 260 20.73 -4.41 -9.25
CA LEU A 260 21.48 -4.80 -10.45
C LEU A 260 22.32 -6.08 -10.26
N ARG A 261 22.79 -6.36 -9.04
CA ARG A 261 23.50 -7.59 -8.71
C ARG A 261 22.58 -8.79 -8.48
N ALA A 262 21.32 -8.52 -8.14
CA ALA A 262 20.36 -9.58 -7.94
C ALA A 262 20.07 -10.30 -9.27
N GLU A 263 20.20 -11.62 -9.30
CA GLU A 263 19.87 -12.44 -10.48
C GLU A 263 18.40 -12.31 -10.86
N ARG A 264 17.54 -12.15 -9.84
CA ARG A 264 16.08 -12.10 -9.96
C ARG A 264 15.51 -10.89 -9.23
N THR A 265 14.51 -10.26 -9.83
CA THR A 265 13.75 -9.20 -9.15
C THR A 265 12.75 -9.80 -8.15
N ARG A 266 12.23 -8.97 -7.27
CA ARG A 266 11.17 -9.38 -6.34
C ARG A 266 9.91 -9.85 -7.08
N GLY A 267 9.58 -9.21 -8.20
CA GLY A 267 8.45 -9.59 -9.06
C GLY A 267 8.58 -11.00 -9.58
N GLU A 268 9.75 -11.37 -10.11
CA GLU A 268 10.03 -12.72 -10.62
C GLU A 268 9.95 -13.79 -9.52
N ILE A 269 10.46 -13.48 -8.32
CA ILE A 269 10.35 -14.39 -7.18
C ILE A 269 8.89 -14.60 -6.77
N VAL A 270 8.12 -13.51 -6.69
CA VAL A 270 6.70 -13.58 -6.31
C VAL A 270 5.86 -14.28 -7.36
N GLU A 271 6.14 -14.06 -8.65
CA GLU A 271 5.45 -14.75 -9.76
C GLU A 271 5.63 -16.27 -9.65
N GLU A 272 6.86 -16.74 -9.45
CA GLU A 272 7.13 -18.17 -9.27
C GLU A 272 6.43 -18.75 -8.04
N MET A 273 6.48 -18.05 -6.91
CA MET A 273 5.80 -18.47 -5.67
C MET A 273 4.29 -18.53 -5.86
N ASN A 274 3.69 -17.54 -6.55
CA ASN A 274 2.27 -17.54 -6.86
C ASN A 274 1.89 -18.69 -7.82
N ALA A 275 2.69 -18.95 -8.86
CA ALA A 275 2.47 -20.05 -9.78
C ALA A 275 2.51 -21.41 -9.04
N LYS A 276 3.49 -21.60 -8.14
CA LYS A 276 3.60 -22.79 -7.29
C LYS A 276 2.39 -22.94 -6.36
N LEU A 277 1.94 -21.84 -5.72
CA LEU A 277 0.74 -21.86 -4.88
C LEU A 277 -0.49 -22.30 -5.66
N PHE A 278 -0.78 -21.67 -6.80
CA PHE A 278 -1.97 -21.95 -7.58
C PHE A 278 -1.95 -23.36 -8.19
N HIS A 279 -0.76 -23.86 -8.59
CA HIS A 279 -0.60 -25.26 -9.00
C HIS A 279 -0.92 -26.21 -7.83
N SER A 280 -0.33 -25.97 -6.67
CA SER A 280 -0.56 -26.82 -5.47
C SER A 280 -2.01 -26.76 -4.98
N LEU A 281 -2.67 -25.59 -5.06
CA LEU A 281 -4.10 -25.47 -4.75
C LEU A 281 -4.99 -26.24 -5.73
N ARG A 282 -4.59 -26.38 -7.01
CA ARG A 282 -5.35 -27.15 -8.00
C ARG A 282 -5.31 -28.65 -7.71
N GLU A 283 -4.15 -29.17 -7.39
CA GLU A 283 -3.90 -30.60 -7.24
C GLU A 283 -4.12 -31.12 -5.80
N GLY A 284 -3.89 -30.26 -4.80
CA GLY A 284 -3.87 -30.69 -3.39
C GLY A 284 -5.25 -30.75 -2.73
N SER A 285 -5.36 -31.62 -1.72
CA SER A 285 -6.60 -31.85 -0.96
C SER A 285 -6.74 -30.98 0.29
N ASN A 286 -5.65 -30.36 0.77
CA ASN A 286 -5.67 -29.51 1.96
C ASN A 286 -5.29 -28.06 1.61
N PRO A 287 -6.25 -27.24 1.14
CA PRO A 287 -5.96 -25.90 0.64
C PRO A 287 -5.44 -24.96 1.74
N LEU A 288 -5.89 -25.09 2.98
CA LEU A 288 -5.44 -24.24 4.08
C LEU A 288 -3.96 -24.50 4.43
N SER A 289 -3.54 -25.77 4.53
CA SER A 289 -2.12 -26.10 4.80
C SER A 289 -1.21 -25.59 3.68
N ILE A 290 -1.61 -25.80 2.41
CA ILE A 290 -0.86 -25.31 1.25
C ILE A 290 -0.69 -23.79 1.31
N TYR A 291 -1.74 -23.08 1.66
CA TYR A 291 -1.71 -21.63 1.77
C TYR A 291 -0.83 -21.15 2.94
N LEU A 292 -0.91 -21.79 4.10
CA LEU A 292 -0.07 -21.43 5.27
C LEU A 292 1.42 -21.66 4.99
N ASP A 293 1.77 -22.72 4.27
CA ASP A 293 3.16 -22.97 3.87
C ASP A 293 3.65 -21.93 2.86
N TYR A 294 2.79 -21.51 1.91
CA TYR A 294 3.08 -20.40 1.01
C TYR A 294 3.34 -19.07 1.76
N ILE A 295 2.52 -18.73 2.75
CA ILE A 295 2.70 -17.51 3.54
C ILE A 295 4.04 -17.55 4.27
N LYS A 296 4.41 -18.65 4.92
CA LYS A 296 5.70 -18.81 5.59
C LYS A 296 6.88 -18.65 4.62
N GLU A 297 6.81 -19.26 3.43
CA GLU A 297 7.84 -19.15 2.40
C GLU A 297 7.95 -17.70 1.90
N ARG A 298 6.82 -17.03 1.68
CA ARG A 298 6.77 -15.65 1.22
C ARG A 298 7.37 -14.68 2.23
N GLU A 299 7.04 -14.82 3.51
CA GLU A 299 7.61 -14.03 4.60
C GLU A 299 9.13 -14.23 4.72
N ALA A 300 9.58 -15.48 4.68
CA ALA A 300 11.01 -15.80 4.72
C ALA A 300 11.79 -15.20 3.53
N SER A 301 11.15 -15.08 2.36
CA SER A 301 11.76 -14.55 1.14
C SER A 301 11.79 -13.02 1.08
N PHE A 302 11.00 -12.32 1.91
CA PHE A 302 10.88 -10.86 1.84
C PHE A 302 12.13 -10.13 2.37
N MET A 303 12.78 -10.67 3.41
CA MET A 303 14.03 -10.16 3.96
C MET A 303 14.90 -11.31 4.50
N PRO A 304 15.80 -11.84 3.69
CA PRO A 304 16.77 -12.82 4.19
C PRO A 304 17.67 -12.16 5.24
N GLY A 305 17.75 -12.74 6.44
CA GLY A 305 18.60 -12.26 7.54
C GLY A 305 17.90 -11.50 8.66
N ARG A 306 16.57 -11.45 8.71
CA ARG A 306 15.80 -10.87 9.83
C ARG A 306 16.07 -11.56 11.15
N LEU A 307 16.12 -10.75 12.21
CA LEU A 307 16.18 -11.23 13.59
C LEU A 307 14.97 -12.14 13.91
N LYS A 308 15.23 -13.30 14.49
CA LYS A 308 14.20 -14.13 15.10
C LYS A 308 13.53 -13.34 16.23
N GLY A 309 12.26 -13.03 16.08
CA GLY A 309 11.45 -12.39 17.13
C GLY A 309 10.87 -11.01 16.82
N ILE A 310 11.36 -10.29 15.78
CA ILE A 310 10.73 -9.05 15.30
C ILE A 310 10.23 -9.31 13.89
N ALA A 311 9.00 -9.83 13.79
CA ALA A 311 8.39 -10.16 12.51
C ALA A 311 7.51 -9.00 12.07
N LEU A 312 7.99 -8.25 11.06
CA LEU A 312 7.08 -7.56 10.16
C LEU A 312 6.53 -8.63 9.21
N ALA A 313 5.42 -9.25 9.55
CA ALA A 313 4.74 -10.15 8.61
C ALA A 313 4.27 -9.34 7.42
N GLU A 314 4.69 -9.72 6.20
CA GLU A 314 4.24 -9.07 4.98
C GLU A 314 2.73 -9.24 4.86
N GLY A 315 1.96 -8.14 5.01
CA GLY A 315 0.52 -8.12 4.85
C GLY A 315 -0.33 -8.15 6.13
N GLU A 316 0.21 -8.43 7.32
CA GLU A 316 -0.55 -8.28 8.56
C GLU A 316 -0.89 -6.82 8.83
N GLY A 317 0.03 -5.89 8.56
CA GLY A 317 -0.21 -4.46 8.73
C GLY A 317 -1.36 -3.91 7.90
N TYR A 318 -1.60 -4.42 6.68
CA TYR A 318 -2.77 -4.05 5.87
C TYR A 318 -4.07 -4.42 6.54
N ILE A 319 -4.12 -5.61 7.13
CA ILE A 319 -5.32 -6.12 7.78
C ILE A 319 -5.63 -5.26 8.98
N ASP A 320 -4.66 -5.01 9.85
CA ASP A 320 -4.83 -4.22 11.06
C ASP A 320 -5.34 -2.80 10.75
N VAL A 321 -4.74 -2.14 9.74
CA VAL A 321 -5.21 -0.81 9.30
C VAL A 321 -6.62 -0.87 8.75
N ALA A 322 -6.93 -1.86 7.90
CA ALA A 322 -8.27 -2.02 7.34
C ALA A 322 -9.31 -2.23 8.42
N LEU A 323 -9.03 -3.11 9.40
CA LEU A 323 -9.96 -3.41 10.49
C LEU A 323 -10.22 -2.17 11.36
N LYS A 324 -9.18 -1.39 11.72
CA LYS A 324 -9.32 -0.12 12.45
C LYS A 324 -10.18 0.88 11.67
N VAL A 325 -9.92 1.04 10.37
CA VAL A 325 -10.70 1.94 9.49
C VAL A 325 -12.18 1.51 9.42
N ILE A 326 -12.44 0.23 9.17
CA ILE A 326 -13.81 -0.31 9.07
C ILE A 326 -14.54 -0.17 10.41
N LYS A 327 -13.89 -0.54 11.52
CA LYS A 327 -14.47 -0.43 12.86
C LYS A 327 -14.82 1.02 13.21
N GLY A 328 -13.89 1.95 13.07
CA GLY A 328 -14.12 3.36 13.35
C GLY A 328 -15.24 3.96 12.51
N LEU A 329 -15.27 3.67 11.20
CA LEU A 329 -16.30 4.17 10.29
C LEU A 329 -17.67 3.52 10.48
N ALA A 330 -17.74 2.25 10.89
CA ALA A 330 -18.99 1.52 11.08
C ALA A 330 -19.63 1.78 12.44
N LYS A 331 -18.87 1.63 13.52
CA LYS A 331 -19.42 1.66 14.91
C LYS A 331 -19.35 3.04 15.55
N GLY A 332 -18.37 3.85 15.23
CA GLY A 332 -18.19 5.19 15.76
C GLY A 332 -17.33 5.25 17.02
N ASP A 333 -16.71 4.16 17.41
CA ASP A 333 -15.61 4.18 18.34
C ASP A 333 -14.46 4.99 17.73
N ALA A 334 -13.81 5.81 18.56
CA ALA A 334 -12.70 6.62 18.08
C ALA A 334 -11.49 5.73 17.80
N GLU A 335 -11.22 5.48 16.52
CA GLU A 335 -10.03 4.75 16.06
C GLU A 335 -9.05 5.74 15.42
N VAL A 336 -7.75 5.47 15.56
CA VAL A 336 -6.69 6.22 14.88
C VAL A 336 -5.82 5.25 14.09
N ALA A 337 -5.63 5.57 12.81
CA ALA A 337 -4.71 4.82 11.94
C ALA A 337 -3.98 5.78 11.00
N ILE A 338 -2.76 5.40 10.59
CA ILE A 338 -2.01 6.15 9.57
C ILE A 338 -2.50 5.69 8.21
N VAL A 339 -3.08 6.62 7.44
CA VAL A 339 -3.72 6.34 6.16
C VAL A 339 -3.49 7.43 5.14
N ASN A 340 -3.74 7.13 3.87
CA ASN A 340 -3.72 8.07 2.76
C ASN A 340 -5.10 8.75 2.65
N THR A 341 -5.14 10.06 2.93
CA THR A 341 -6.36 10.85 2.90
C THR A 341 -6.07 12.30 2.49
N ARG A 342 -7.11 13.10 2.22
CA ARG A 342 -6.92 14.53 1.93
C ARG A 342 -6.19 15.24 3.05
N ASN A 343 -5.25 16.11 2.68
CA ASN A 343 -4.45 16.90 3.60
C ASN A 343 -5.33 17.79 4.50
N LEU A 344 -6.33 18.43 3.91
CA LEU A 344 -7.15 19.45 4.56
C LEU A 344 -6.32 20.56 5.21
N THR A 345 -5.47 20.30 6.16
CA THR A 345 -4.49 21.21 6.78
C THR A 345 -3.51 20.41 7.65
N ALA A 346 -3.46 19.09 7.47
CA ALA A 346 -2.63 18.21 8.32
C ALA A 346 -1.14 18.52 8.16
N ILE A 347 -0.68 18.74 6.93
CA ILE A 347 0.68 19.16 6.61
C ILE A 347 0.61 20.58 6.03
N SER A 348 1.05 21.56 6.81
CA SER A 348 1.12 22.96 6.36
C SER A 348 2.10 23.11 5.19
N GLY A 349 1.66 23.81 4.14
CA GLY A 349 2.47 24.07 2.94
C GLY A 349 2.23 23.08 1.80
N LEU A 350 1.35 22.09 1.96
CA LEU A 350 0.73 21.31 0.90
C LEU A 350 -0.72 21.78 0.69
N GLU A 351 -1.30 21.52 -0.48
CA GLU A 351 -2.68 21.92 -0.79
C GLU A 351 -3.70 21.08 0.01
N GLU A 352 -4.89 21.64 0.25
CA GLU A 352 -5.92 20.97 1.06
C GLU A 352 -6.45 19.67 0.42
N ASP A 353 -6.43 19.60 -0.89
CA ASP A 353 -6.88 18.44 -1.68
C ASP A 353 -5.76 17.44 -2.00
N ASP A 354 -4.50 17.74 -1.63
CA ASP A 354 -3.43 16.77 -1.70
C ASP A 354 -3.73 15.54 -0.82
N VAL A 355 -3.42 14.36 -1.31
CA VAL A 355 -3.45 13.16 -0.48
C VAL A 355 -2.12 13.03 0.24
N VAL A 356 -2.20 12.92 1.56
CA VAL A 356 -1.06 12.75 2.47
C VAL A 356 -1.24 11.48 3.29
N GLU A 357 -0.15 10.93 3.82
CA GLU A 357 -0.17 9.78 4.72
C GLU A 357 0.14 10.28 6.14
N VAL A 358 -0.90 10.29 6.97
CA VAL A 358 -0.86 10.85 8.34
C VAL A 358 -1.78 10.07 9.29
N PRO A 359 -1.55 10.14 10.62
CA PRO A 359 -2.52 9.68 11.60
C PRO A 359 -3.87 10.35 11.36
N THR A 360 -4.92 9.56 11.29
CA THR A 360 -6.28 10.00 10.98
C THR A 360 -7.26 9.43 11.98
N LEU A 361 -8.09 10.28 12.55
CA LEU A 361 -9.18 9.91 13.43
C LEU A 361 -10.37 9.41 12.61
N PHE A 362 -10.89 8.26 12.97
CA PHE A 362 -12.11 7.67 12.42
C PHE A 362 -13.21 7.63 13.46
N ARG A 363 -14.42 8.02 13.06
CA ARG A 363 -15.66 7.84 13.79
C ARG A 363 -16.76 7.48 12.80
N LYS A 364 -17.94 7.11 13.28
CA LYS A 364 -19.06 6.70 12.44
C LYS A 364 -19.24 7.65 11.25
N ASP A 365 -19.02 7.12 10.06
CA ASP A 365 -19.18 7.81 8.77
C ASP A 365 -18.32 9.09 8.60
N PHE A 366 -17.26 9.23 9.39
CA PHE A 366 -16.42 10.42 9.46
C PHE A 366 -14.94 10.06 9.62
N LEU A 367 -14.09 10.80 8.92
CA LEU A 367 -12.64 10.78 9.11
C LEU A 367 -12.06 12.21 9.20
N ARG A 368 -11.01 12.35 9.98
CA ARG A 368 -10.28 13.62 10.11
C ARG A 368 -8.78 13.36 10.24
N PRO A 369 -7.95 13.83 9.29
CA PRO A 369 -6.50 13.79 9.46
C PRO A 369 -6.08 14.63 10.64
N LEU A 370 -5.14 14.14 11.43
CA LEU A 370 -4.54 14.86 12.54
C LEU A 370 -3.44 15.77 12.01
N SER A 371 -3.29 16.93 12.64
CA SER A 371 -2.23 17.88 12.25
C SER A 371 -0.85 17.30 12.58
N ALA A 372 0.04 17.29 11.60
CA ALA A 372 1.44 16.99 11.81
C ALA A 372 2.21 18.12 12.53
N GLY A 373 1.56 19.25 12.80
CA GLY A 373 2.24 20.41 13.38
C GLY A 373 3.38 20.92 12.50
N LYS A 374 4.46 21.40 13.14
CA LYS A 374 5.64 21.86 12.43
C LYS A 374 6.47 20.64 11.98
N ILE A 375 6.75 20.57 10.69
CA ILE A 375 7.65 19.58 10.09
C ILE A 375 8.98 20.25 9.65
N PRO A 376 10.08 19.49 9.50
CA PRO A 376 11.35 20.02 8.99
C PRO A 376 11.19 20.63 7.58
N ALA A 377 11.86 21.74 7.33
CA ALA A 377 11.77 22.45 6.05
C ALA A 377 12.29 21.62 4.87
N GLU A 378 13.33 20.83 5.11
CA GLU A 378 13.89 19.90 4.13
C GLU A 378 12.89 18.79 3.76
N SER A 379 12.19 18.22 4.74
CA SER A 379 11.13 17.23 4.48
C SER A 379 9.98 17.85 3.67
N LEU A 380 9.56 19.07 4.00
CA LEU A 380 8.52 19.77 3.25
C LEU A 380 8.93 20.03 1.79
N ALA A 381 10.19 20.42 1.54
CA ALA A 381 10.69 20.61 0.19
C ALA A 381 10.65 19.31 -0.64
N MET A 382 11.05 18.20 -0.03
CA MET A 382 10.98 16.88 -0.65
C MET A 382 9.54 16.44 -0.93
N LEU A 383 8.63 16.65 0.02
CA LEU A 383 7.20 16.36 -0.16
C LEU A 383 6.59 17.18 -1.30
N LYS A 384 6.91 18.46 -1.41
CA LYS A 384 6.42 19.33 -2.50
C LYS A 384 6.89 18.84 -3.87
N GLN A 385 8.16 18.47 -4.01
CA GLN A 385 8.67 17.92 -5.27
C GLN A 385 7.95 16.64 -5.66
N LEU A 386 7.80 15.71 -4.72
CA LEU A 386 7.13 14.43 -5.00
C LEU A 386 5.64 14.65 -5.30
N LYS A 387 4.97 15.56 -4.59
CA LYS A 387 3.57 15.86 -4.83
C LYS A 387 3.33 16.48 -6.21
N GLU A 388 4.21 17.35 -6.69
CA GLU A 388 4.12 17.89 -8.03
C GLU A 388 4.30 16.82 -9.10
N TYR A 389 5.24 15.89 -8.90
CA TYR A 389 5.37 14.70 -9.73
C TYR A 389 4.06 13.90 -9.78
N GLU A 390 3.44 13.64 -8.62
CA GLU A 390 2.18 12.88 -8.55
C GLU A 390 1.03 13.58 -9.27
N ARG A 391 0.91 14.90 -9.15
CA ARG A 391 -0.12 15.71 -9.85
C ARG A 391 0.05 15.62 -11.36
N LEU A 392 1.26 15.84 -11.87
CA LEU A 392 1.56 15.74 -13.29
C LEU A 392 1.36 14.32 -13.84
N LEU A 393 1.69 13.30 -13.06
CA LEU A 393 1.41 11.92 -13.45
C LEU A 393 -0.09 11.70 -13.64
N ILE A 394 -0.91 12.11 -12.67
CA ILE A 394 -2.37 11.96 -12.73
C ILE A 394 -2.96 12.77 -13.89
N GLU A 395 -2.50 14.02 -14.08
CA GLU A 395 -2.90 14.87 -15.21
C GLU A 395 -2.53 14.23 -16.54
N GLY A 396 -1.30 13.70 -16.67
CA GLY A 396 -0.83 13.02 -17.88
C GLY A 396 -1.68 11.79 -18.23
N VAL A 397 -2.12 11.04 -17.21
CA VAL A 397 -3.06 9.93 -17.39
C VAL A 397 -4.45 10.44 -17.80
N ALA A 398 -4.97 11.46 -17.13
CA ALA A 398 -6.29 12.01 -17.39
C ALA A 398 -6.43 12.62 -18.80
N THR A 399 -5.36 13.23 -19.29
CA THR A 399 -5.31 13.88 -20.61
C THR A 399 -4.70 12.99 -21.70
N SER A 400 -4.27 11.78 -21.37
CA SER A 400 -3.52 10.88 -22.26
C SER A 400 -2.33 11.58 -22.94
N SER A 401 -1.59 12.39 -22.17
CA SER A 401 -0.53 13.26 -22.70
C SER A 401 0.86 12.67 -22.44
N TYR A 402 1.54 12.24 -23.51
CA TYR A 402 2.94 11.83 -23.46
C TYR A 402 3.86 12.90 -22.85
N SER A 403 3.70 14.17 -23.30
CA SER A 403 4.54 15.28 -22.80
C SER A 403 4.37 15.54 -21.31
N THR A 404 3.15 15.45 -20.81
CA THR A 404 2.86 15.61 -19.37
C THR A 404 3.42 14.45 -18.56
N LEU A 405 3.28 13.21 -19.06
CA LEU A 405 3.88 12.02 -18.43
C LEU A 405 5.42 12.10 -18.42
N LEU A 406 6.04 12.57 -19.52
CA LEU A 406 7.48 12.78 -19.57
C LEU A 406 7.93 13.88 -18.61
N HIS A 407 7.16 14.97 -18.48
CA HIS A 407 7.43 16.00 -17.50
C HIS A 407 7.35 15.47 -16.06
N ALA A 408 6.29 14.71 -15.73
CA ALA A 408 6.17 14.03 -14.45
C ALA A 408 7.40 13.19 -14.14
N LEU A 409 7.79 12.32 -15.08
CA LEU A 409 8.94 11.42 -14.91
C LEU A 409 10.27 12.19 -14.79
N THR A 410 10.38 13.37 -15.42
CA THR A 410 11.55 14.25 -15.28
C THR A 410 11.65 14.88 -13.89
N LEU A 411 10.52 15.15 -13.24
CA LEU A 411 10.46 15.65 -11.86
C LEU A 411 10.57 14.54 -10.79
N ASN A 412 10.43 13.29 -11.21
CA ASN A 412 10.56 12.17 -10.28
C ASN A 412 11.94 12.18 -9.62
N PRO A 413 12.04 12.23 -8.27
CA PRO A 413 13.31 12.48 -7.57
C PRO A 413 14.34 11.36 -7.73
N TRP A 414 13.92 10.23 -8.26
CA TRP A 414 14.80 9.07 -8.51
C TRP A 414 15.35 9.03 -9.93
N VAL A 415 14.80 9.83 -10.84
CA VAL A 415 15.24 9.88 -12.25
C VAL A 415 16.29 10.97 -12.40
N PRO A 416 17.53 10.61 -12.83
CA PRO A 416 18.67 11.53 -12.75
C PRO A 416 18.69 12.63 -13.83
N SER A 417 17.95 12.47 -14.94
CA SER A 417 17.94 13.45 -16.03
C SER A 417 16.77 13.25 -16.99
N TYR A 418 16.47 14.31 -17.77
CA TYR A 418 15.48 14.30 -18.85
C TYR A 418 15.73 13.16 -19.86
N HIS A 419 16.99 12.92 -20.27
CA HIS A 419 17.30 11.88 -21.25
C HIS A 419 17.00 10.48 -20.69
N ILE A 420 17.25 10.24 -19.41
CA ILE A 420 16.92 8.98 -18.75
C ILE A 420 15.39 8.87 -18.57
N ALA A 421 14.70 9.94 -18.19
CA ALA A 421 13.24 9.96 -18.10
C ALA A 421 12.60 9.56 -19.44
N LYS A 422 13.08 10.16 -20.55
CA LYS A 422 12.58 9.86 -21.90
C LYS A 422 12.82 8.39 -22.28
N LYS A 423 14.04 7.86 -22.05
CA LYS A 423 14.36 6.46 -22.34
C LYS A 423 13.49 5.48 -21.54
N ILE A 424 13.24 5.79 -20.26
CA ILE A 424 12.39 4.96 -19.39
C ILE A 424 10.94 5.00 -19.89
N LEU A 425 10.40 6.19 -20.22
CA LEU A 425 9.03 6.33 -20.71
C LEU A 425 8.86 5.60 -22.06
N ASP A 426 9.78 5.79 -23.00
CA ASP A 426 9.74 5.14 -24.31
C ASP A 426 9.79 3.61 -24.16
N ALA A 427 10.61 3.09 -23.23
CA ALA A 427 10.69 1.66 -22.95
C ALA A 427 9.42 1.10 -22.31
N PHE A 428 8.76 1.83 -21.41
CA PHE A 428 7.46 1.42 -20.89
C PHE A 428 6.39 1.40 -21.99
N ILE A 429 6.38 2.40 -22.86
CA ILE A 429 5.46 2.43 -24.01
C ILE A 429 5.69 1.21 -24.93
N GLU A 430 6.94 0.84 -25.18
CA GLU A 430 7.27 -0.35 -26.00
C GLU A 430 6.77 -1.66 -25.36
N GLU A 431 6.92 -1.81 -24.04
CA GLU A 431 6.56 -3.03 -23.30
C GLU A 431 5.06 -3.13 -22.95
N GLU A 432 4.37 -1.98 -22.80
CA GLU A 432 3.02 -1.86 -22.26
C GLU A 432 2.11 -0.98 -23.14
N GLN A 433 2.19 -1.10 -24.47
CA GLN A 433 1.53 -0.23 -25.47
C GLN A 433 0.06 0.09 -25.17
N GLU A 434 -0.70 -0.87 -24.66
CA GLU A 434 -2.14 -0.72 -24.40
C GLU A 434 -2.47 0.26 -23.26
N TYR A 435 -1.50 0.58 -22.41
CA TYR A 435 -1.70 1.43 -21.21
C TYR A 435 -1.15 2.85 -21.35
N PHE A 436 -0.32 3.09 -22.35
CA PHE A 436 0.37 4.37 -22.51
C PHE A 436 -0.09 5.12 -23.75
N PRO A 437 -0.17 6.47 -23.70
CA PRO A 437 -0.39 7.27 -24.88
C PRO A 437 0.81 7.19 -25.82
N HIS A 438 0.56 7.05 -27.12
CA HIS A 438 1.63 7.10 -28.11
C HIS A 438 2.20 8.50 -28.24
N PRO A 439 3.54 8.64 -28.45
CA PRO A 439 4.11 9.93 -28.81
C PRO A 439 3.47 10.38 -30.14
N GLY A 440 2.83 11.57 -30.11
CA GLY A 440 2.21 12.18 -31.28
C GLY A 440 3.25 12.67 -32.30
#